data_b05449e41f17227bceb1e56a7c4c907a
#
_entry.id   b05449e41f17227bceb1e56a7c4c907a
#
_cell.length_a   1.000
_cell.length_b   1.000
_cell.length_c   1.000
_cell.angle_alpha   90.00
_cell.angle_beta   90.00
_cell.angle_gamma   90.00
#
_symmetry.space_group_name_H-M   'P 1'
#
loop_
_entity.id
_entity.type
_entity.pdbx_description
1 polymer ?
#
loop_
_entity_poly.entity_id
_entity_poly.type
_entity_poly.pdbx_seq_one_letter_code
_entity_poly.pdbx_strand_id
1 'polypeptide(L)'
;MIQLVVFLGNYGREYERTRHNVAWQFQDSLPFSSKLNWQSKFKGQYASIETVQLAQELAKSGILSTKEGNPVNIPEEAPSKIYFLKPETYMNLSGQSIIELANFFKIKPEEILVIHDELELLIGTISLKWSGGLGG
;
A
#
# COMPACT_ATOMS: atom_id res chain seq x y z
N MET A 1 -8.13 8.48 -8.76
CA MET A 1 -6.71 8.20 -8.50
C MET A 1 -6.54 7.44 -7.22
N ILE A 2 -5.55 6.59 -7.17
CA ILE A 2 -5.29 5.83 -5.95
C ILE A 2 -4.77 6.75 -4.85
N GLN A 3 -5.37 6.65 -3.66
CA GLN A 3 -4.95 7.40 -2.48
C GLN A 3 -4.58 6.49 -1.31
N LEU A 4 -4.98 5.23 -1.34
CA LEU A 4 -4.66 4.27 -0.30
C LEU A 4 -4.13 2.99 -0.93
N VAL A 5 -3.00 2.51 -0.44
CA VAL A 5 -2.44 1.22 -0.82
C VAL A 5 -2.43 0.33 0.42
N VAL A 6 -3.07 -0.83 0.31
CA VAL A 6 -3.20 -1.78 1.42
C VAL A 6 -2.34 -3.00 1.12
N PHE A 7 -1.53 -3.39 2.10
CA PHE A 7 -0.71 -4.59 2.01
C PHE A 7 -1.28 -5.63 2.96
N LEU A 8 -1.95 -6.64 2.41
CA LEU A 8 -2.58 -7.68 3.21
C LEU A 8 -1.56 -8.72 3.66
N GLY A 9 -1.66 -9.12 4.93
CA GLY A 9 -0.83 -10.17 5.48
C GLY A 9 -1.47 -10.68 6.77
N ASN A 10 -1.00 -11.83 7.23
CA ASN A 10 -1.44 -12.35 8.52
C ASN A 10 -0.64 -11.70 9.64
N TYR A 11 -1.36 -11.30 10.68
CA TYR A 11 -0.77 -10.69 11.84
C TYR A 11 -0.12 -11.76 12.73
N GLY A 12 1.10 -11.44 13.21
CA GLY A 12 1.80 -12.31 14.13
C GLY A 12 3.14 -12.79 13.60
N ARG A 13 4.06 -13.05 14.52
CA ARG A 13 5.43 -13.47 14.17
C ARG A 13 5.49 -14.78 13.38
N GLU A 14 4.59 -15.69 13.69
CA GLU A 14 4.57 -16.99 13.02
C GLU A 14 4.28 -16.87 11.52
N TYR A 15 3.77 -15.75 11.07
CA TYR A 15 3.42 -15.54 9.67
C TYR A 15 4.39 -14.62 8.92
N GLU A 16 5.41 -14.09 9.59
CA GLU A 16 6.30 -13.08 8.99
C GLU A 16 6.95 -13.53 7.69
N ARG A 17 7.25 -14.81 7.55
CA ARG A 17 7.92 -15.35 6.37
C ARG A 17 7.05 -16.33 5.60
N THR A 18 5.76 -16.33 5.86
CA THR A 18 4.84 -17.18 5.12
C THR A 18 4.37 -16.49 3.86
N ARG A 19 3.72 -17.26 2.96
CA ARG A 19 3.18 -16.67 1.75
C ARG A 19 2.13 -15.59 2.04
N HIS A 20 1.45 -15.63 3.19
CA HIS A 20 0.45 -14.63 3.54
C HIS A 20 1.07 -13.28 3.89
N ASN A 21 2.39 -13.20 4.06
CA ASN A 21 3.07 -11.95 4.33
C ASN A 21 3.92 -11.46 3.14
N VAL A 22 3.72 -12.04 1.96
CA VAL A 22 4.45 -11.63 0.77
C VAL A 22 4.22 -10.14 0.46
N ALA A 23 2.98 -9.66 0.63
CA ALA A 23 2.68 -8.25 0.40
C ALA A 23 3.42 -7.34 1.37
N TRP A 24 3.57 -7.74 2.63
CA TRP A 24 4.34 -6.97 3.61
C TRP A 24 5.83 -6.96 3.25
N GLN A 25 6.37 -8.10 2.80
CA GLN A 25 7.75 -8.17 2.33
C GLN A 25 7.97 -7.29 1.10
N PHE A 26 7.00 -7.27 0.20
CA PHE A 26 7.03 -6.39 -0.97
C PHE A 26 7.07 -4.92 -0.53
N GLN A 27 6.26 -4.54 0.45
CA GLN A 27 6.25 -3.17 0.96
C GLN A 27 7.63 -2.79 1.52
N ASP A 28 8.28 -3.68 2.26
CA ASP A 28 9.60 -3.41 2.82
C ASP A 28 10.67 -3.22 1.74
N SER A 29 10.47 -3.78 0.56
CA SER A 29 11.41 -3.67 -0.54
C SER A 29 11.23 -2.40 -1.37
N LEU A 30 10.18 -1.63 -1.14
CA LEU A 30 9.94 -0.42 -1.93
C LEU A 30 11.00 0.64 -1.65
N PRO A 31 11.40 1.40 -2.67
CA PRO A 31 12.51 2.36 -2.52
C PRO A 31 12.23 3.48 -1.52
N PHE A 32 10.97 3.75 -1.23
CA PHE A 32 10.59 4.79 -0.28
C PHE A 32 10.18 4.23 1.10
N SER A 33 10.36 2.93 1.35
CA SER A 33 9.85 2.34 2.58
C SER A 33 10.49 2.94 3.83
N SER A 34 11.74 3.36 3.76
CA SER A 34 12.41 4.01 4.89
C SER A 34 11.86 5.40 5.20
N LYS A 35 11.09 5.99 4.30
CA LYS A 35 10.48 7.30 4.50
C LYS A 35 9.10 7.23 5.12
N LEU A 36 8.57 6.02 5.32
CA LEU A 36 7.25 5.83 5.90
C LEU A 36 7.35 5.74 7.42
N ASN A 37 6.59 6.59 8.11
CA ASN A 37 6.47 6.54 9.56
C ASN A 37 5.18 5.81 9.91
N TRP A 38 5.31 4.57 10.31
CA TRP A 38 4.16 3.73 10.63
C TRP A 38 3.61 4.05 12.01
N GLN A 39 2.29 4.20 12.10
CA GLN A 39 1.58 4.45 13.33
C GLN A 39 0.50 3.40 13.53
N SER A 40 0.31 2.98 14.78
CA SER A 40 -0.74 2.00 15.11
C SER A 40 -2.09 2.69 15.20
N LYS A 41 -2.99 2.38 14.27
CA LYS A 41 -4.35 2.89 14.23
C LYS A 41 -5.15 2.09 13.21
N PHE A 42 -6.46 2.18 13.27
CA PHE A 42 -7.35 1.51 12.32
C PHE A 42 -7.14 -0.01 12.29
N LYS A 43 -6.94 -0.60 13.46
CA LYS A 43 -6.67 -2.05 13.60
C LYS A 43 -5.50 -2.53 12.75
N GLY A 44 -4.49 -1.70 12.65
CA GLY A 44 -3.30 -2.02 11.86
C GLY A 44 -2.23 -0.98 12.02
N GLN A 45 -1.36 -0.92 11.05
CA GLN A 45 -0.33 0.12 10.95
C GLN A 45 -0.58 0.91 9.69
N TYR A 46 -0.60 2.23 9.82
CA TYR A 46 -0.73 3.08 8.65
C TYR A 46 0.39 4.09 8.59
N ALA A 47 0.67 4.56 7.39
CA ALA A 47 1.65 5.61 7.15
C ALA A 47 1.16 6.48 6.01
N SER A 48 1.73 7.66 5.90
CA SER A 48 1.43 8.52 4.76
C SER A 48 2.72 9.14 4.25
N ILE A 49 2.71 9.52 2.99
CA ILE A 49 3.81 10.22 2.36
C ILE A 49 3.21 11.26 1.42
N GLU A 50 3.83 12.43 1.35
CA GLU A 50 3.37 13.42 0.40
C GLU A 50 3.63 12.95 -1.02
N THR A 51 2.68 13.17 -1.90
CA THR A 51 2.76 12.69 -3.29
C THR A 51 4.01 13.23 -3.98
N VAL A 52 4.39 14.49 -3.71
CA VAL A 52 5.61 15.07 -4.26
C VAL A 52 6.85 14.30 -3.81
N GLN A 53 6.92 13.98 -2.53
CA GLN A 53 8.05 13.23 -1.98
C GLN A 53 8.11 11.82 -2.55
N LEU A 54 6.97 11.16 -2.68
CA LEU A 54 6.89 9.84 -3.27
C LEU A 54 7.44 9.84 -4.71
N ALA A 55 7.02 10.83 -5.51
CA ALA A 55 7.50 10.96 -6.87
C ALA A 55 9.01 11.16 -6.92
N GLN A 56 9.56 11.97 -6.00
CA GLN A 56 11.00 12.19 -5.91
C GLN A 56 11.76 10.91 -5.57
N GLU A 57 11.27 10.14 -4.62
CA GLU A 57 11.92 8.88 -4.23
C GLU A 57 11.88 7.85 -5.37
N LEU A 58 10.77 7.78 -6.10
CA LEU A 58 10.66 6.88 -7.25
C LEU A 58 11.59 7.32 -8.39
N ALA A 59 11.75 8.62 -8.58
CA ALA A 59 12.68 9.13 -9.58
C ALA A 59 14.12 8.81 -9.21
N LYS A 60 14.51 8.98 -7.95
CA LYS A 60 15.85 8.67 -7.47
C LYS A 60 16.20 7.20 -7.64
N SER A 61 15.23 6.32 -7.49
CA SER A 61 15.45 4.88 -7.63
C SER A 61 15.49 4.40 -9.07
N GLY A 62 15.16 5.25 -10.03
CA GLY A 62 15.10 4.88 -11.44
C GLY A 62 13.78 4.25 -11.86
N ILE A 63 12.83 4.08 -10.96
CA ILE A 63 11.52 3.51 -11.30
C ILE A 63 10.72 4.47 -12.17
N LEU A 64 10.74 5.76 -11.82
CA LEU A 64 10.19 6.81 -12.66
C LEU A 64 11.35 7.53 -13.33
N SER A 65 11.42 7.44 -14.64
CA SER A 65 12.42 8.20 -15.39
C SER A 65 11.70 9.31 -16.15
N THR A 66 12.27 10.50 -16.09
CA THR A 66 11.81 11.60 -16.91
C THR A 66 12.80 11.77 -18.06
N LYS A 67 12.30 12.09 -19.24
CA LYS A 67 13.19 12.40 -20.36
C LYS A 67 13.99 13.65 -20.02
N GLU A 68 15.29 13.59 -20.30
CA GLU A 68 16.19 14.75 -20.16
C GLU A 68 16.31 15.30 -18.74
N GLY A 69 16.05 14.48 -17.71
CA GLY A 69 16.20 14.91 -16.34
C GLY A 69 15.17 15.92 -15.84
N ASN A 70 14.06 16.07 -16.56
CA ASN A 70 12.98 16.96 -16.14
C ASN A 70 12.30 16.45 -14.86
N PRO A 71 11.74 17.36 -14.04
CA PRO A 71 11.00 16.94 -12.86
C PRO A 71 9.82 16.02 -13.21
N VAL A 72 9.52 15.09 -12.32
CA VAL A 72 8.35 14.23 -12.48
C VAL A 72 7.09 15.09 -12.52
N ASN A 73 6.27 14.89 -13.54
CA ASN A 73 5.03 15.63 -13.69
C ASN A 73 3.92 14.94 -12.89
N ILE A 74 3.42 15.63 -11.88
CA ILE A 74 2.32 15.14 -11.04
C ILE A 74 1.03 15.78 -11.52
N PRO A 75 -0.01 14.98 -11.86
CA PRO A 75 -1.28 15.56 -12.27
C PRO A 75 -1.90 16.46 -11.19
N GLU A 76 -2.57 17.52 -11.59
CA GLU A 76 -3.21 18.44 -10.64
C GLU A 76 -4.25 17.75 -9.76
N GLU A 77 -4.95 16.74 -10.30
CA GLU A 77 -5.98 16.02 -9.58
C GLU A 77 -5.40 14.95 -8.65
N ALA A 78 -4.09 14.78 -8.61
CA ALA A 78 -3.47 13.82 -7.71
C ALA A 78 -3.69 14.26 -6.25
N PRO A 79 -3.96 13.31 -5.34
CA PRO A 79 -4.09 13.66 -3.93
C PRO A 79 -2.76 14.17 -3.38
N SER A 80 -2.81 15.03 -2.38
CA SER A 80 -1.60 15.58 -1.78
C SER A 80 -0.80 14.56 -1.00
N LYS A 81 -1.47 13.54 -0.49
CA LYS A 81 -0.86 12.45 0.28
C LYS A 81 -1.34 11.10 -0.21
N ILE A 82 -0.44 10.13 -0.13
CA ILE A 82 -0.78 8.73 -0.36
C ILE A 82 -0.68 8.01 0.98
N TYR A 83 -1.68 7.22 1.31
CA TYR A 83 -1.74 6.46 2.55
C TYR A 83 -1.41 5.00 2.29
N PHE A 84 -0.78 4.37 3.28
CA PHE A 84 -0.43 2.96 3.25
C PHE A 84 -0.96 2.31 4.51
N LEU A 85 -1.48 1.11 4.38
CA LEU A 85 -2.06 0.37 5.50
C LEU A 85 -1.59 -1.07 5.48
N LYS A 86 -1.16 -1.53 6.65
CA LYS A 86 -0.92 -2.95 6.93
C LYS A 86 -1.92 -3.37 8.02
N PRO A 87 -3.04 -3.99 7.65
CA PRO A 87 -3.99 -4.47 8.65
C PRO A 87 -3.33 -5.47 9.60
N GLU A 88 -3.57 -5.31 10.90
CA GLU A 88 -3.09 -6.25 11.91
C GLU A 88 -4.27 -7.05 12.45
N THR A 89 -5.06 -7.59 11.54
CA THR A 89 -6.19 -8.46 11.82
C THR A 89 -5.94 -9.79 11.14
N TYR A 90 -6.72 -10.80 11.48
CA TYR A 90 -6.71 -12.00 10.67
C TYR A 90 -7.15 -11.65 9.25
N MET A 91 -6.64 -12.39 8.27
CA MET A 91 -6.87 -12.09 6.85
C MET A 91 -8.34 -11.86 6.52
N ASN A 92 -9.23 -12.68 7.08
CA ASN A 92 -10.66 -12.58 6.81
C ASN A 92 -11.32 -11.33 7.44
N LEU A 93 -10.61 -10.59 8.28
CA LEU A 93 -11.11 -9.39 8.92
C LEU A 93 -10.42 -8.11 8.43
N SER A 94 -9.57 -8.23 7.43
CA SER A 94 -8.79 -7.09 6.92
C SER A 94 -9.66 -5.95 6.42
N GLY A 95 -10.86 -6.27 5.90
CA GLY A 95 -11.78 -5.24 5.43
C GLY A 95 -12.18 -4.26 6.52
N GLN A 96 -12.25 -4.68 7.77
CA GLN A 96 -12.59 -3.78 8.87
C GLN A 96 -11.55 -2.68 9.04
N SER A 97 -10.27 -3.05 8.97
CA SER A 97 -9.16 -2.11 9.06
C SER A 97 -9.21 -1.11 7.89
N ILE A 98 -9.44 -1.60 6.69
CA ILE A 98 -9.51 -0.77 5.49
C ILE A 98 -10.66 0.23 5.59
N ILE A 99 -11.82 -0.23 6.01
CA ILE A 99 -13.01 0.64 6.13
C ILE A 99 -12.78 1.73 7.17
N GLU A 100 -12.17 1.41 8.31
CA GLU A 100 -11.91 2.41 9.34
C GLU A 100 -11.01 3.53 8.83
N LEU A 101 -9.92 3.19 8.15
CA LEU A 101 -9.03 4.19 7.59
C LEU A 101 -9.71 4.98 6.48
N ALA A 102 -10.38 4.30 5.57
CA ALA A 102 -11.03 4.95 4.44
C ALA A 102 -12.10 5.94 4.90
N ASN A 103 -12.89 5.57 5.91
CA ASN A 103 -13.91 6.47 6.46
C ASN A 103 -13.28 7.68 7.15
N PHE A 104 -12.19 7.46 7.87
CA PHE A 104 -11.53 8.55 8.59
C PHE A 104 -10.99 9.60 7.63
N PHE A 105 -10.35 9.19 6.56
CA PHE A 105 -9.76 10.11 5.59
C PHE A 105 -10.64 10.38 4.37
N LYS A 106 -11.88 9.87 4.39
CA LYS A 106 -12.87 10.06 3.32
C LYS A 106 -12.35 9.57 1.97
N ILE A 107 -11.76 8.39 1.97
CA ILE A 107 -11.23 7.74 0.77
C ILE A 107 -12.31 6.84 0.19
N LYS A 108 -12.54 6.94 -1.10
CA LYS A 108 -13.56 6.13 -1.80
C LYS A 108 -12.99 4.78 -2.20
N PRO A 109 -13.83 3.75 -2.34
CA PRO A 109 -13.35 2.41 -2.75
C PRO A 109 -12.53 2.42 -4.03
N GLU A 110 -12.92 3.22 -5.01
CA GLU A 110 -12.18 3.29 -6.28
C GLU A 110 -10.81 3.94 -6.16
N GLU A 111 -10.49 4.50 -4.99
CA GLU A 111 -9.20 5.10 -4.70
C GLU A 111 -8.29 4.17 -3.91
N ILE A 112 -8.68 2.93 -3.73
CA ILE A 112 -7.95 1.95 -2.90
C ILE A 112 -7.36 0.85 -3.78
N LEU A 113 -6.07 0.61 -3.62
CA LEU A 113 -5.37 -0.50 -4.26
C LEU A 113 -4.98 -1.50 -3.18
N VAL A 114 -5.38 -2.76 -3.36
CA VAL A 114 -5.07 -3.83 -2.40
C VAL A 114 -4.04 -4.76 -3.01
N ILE A 115 -2.95 -4.96 -2.29
CA ILE A 115 -1.88 -5.88 -2.68
C ILE A 115 -1.94 -7.06 -1.73
N HIS A 116 -2.05 -8.27 -2.29
CA HIS A 116 -2.12 -9.49 -1.50
C HIS A 116 -1.57 -10.66 -2.30
N ASP A 117 -1.22 -11.73 -1.59
CA ASP A 117 -0.87 -12.97 -2.27
C ASP A 117 -2.15 -13.74 -2.62
N GLU A 118 -2.04 -14.58 -3.61
CA GLU A 118 -3.10 -15.53 -3.95
C GLU A 118 -2.54 -16.93 -3.81
N LEU A 119 -3.33 -17.80 -3.19
CA LEU A 119 -2.86 -19.18 -2.96
C LEU A 119 -2.63 -19.96 -4.25
N GLU A 120 -3.25 -19.54 -5.33
CA GLU A 120 -3.12 -20.17 -6.64
C GLU A 120 -1.85 -19.75 -7.38
N LEU A 121 -1.19 -18.70 -6.91
CA LEU A 121 0.02 -18.20 -7.56
C LEU A 121 1.26 -18.83 -6.94
N LEU A 122 2.34 -18.83 -7.71
CA LEU A 122 3.61 -19.29 -7.19
C LEU A 122 4.09 -18.35 -6.08
N ILE A 123 4.85 -18.91 -5.13
CA ILE A 123 5.42 -18.14 -4.03
C ILE A 123 6.26 -17.01 -4.60
N GLY A 124 6.07 -15.80 -4.08
CA GLY A 124 6.77 -14.61 -4.56
C GLY A 124 6.00 -13.82 -5.61
N THR A 125 4.87 -14.34 -6.07
CA THR A 125 4.01 -13.62 -7.02
C THR A 125 2.97 -12.80 -6.25
N ILE A 126 2.80 -11.54 -6.63
CA ILE A 126 1.84 -10.65 -6.00
C ILE A 126 0.82 -10.23 -7.02
N SER A 127 -0.45 -10.31 -6.65
CA SER A 127 -1.55 -9.88 -7.48
C SER A 127 -2.02 -8.52 -7.05
N LEU A 128 -2.19 -7.62 -8.01
CA LEU A 128 -2.76 -6.30 -7.78
C LEU A 128 -4.23 -6.34 -8.16
N LYS A 129 -5.10 -6.03 -7.20
CA LYS A 129 -6.53 -6.01 -7.44
C LYS A 129 -7.09 -4.62 -7.24
N TRP A 130 -7.89 -4.19 -8.20
CA TRP A 130 -8.64 -2.96 -8.07
C TRP A 130 -9.82 -3.22 -7.14
N SER A 131 -10.09 -2.29 -6.24
CA SER A 131 -11.04 -2.57 -5.20
C SER A 131 -12.45 -2.45 -5.69
N GLY A 132 -13.03 -3.44 -6.16
CA GLY A 132 -14.46 -3.52 -6.28
C GLY A 132 -15.07 -4.10 -5.03
N GLY A 133 -14.38 -4.96 -4.40
CA GLY A 133 -14.82 -5.57 -3.17
C GLY A 133 -13.65 -5.75 -2.27
N LEU A 134 -13.81 -5.35 -1.05
CA LEU A 134 -12.78 -5.48 -0.04
C LEU A 134 -12.70 -6.90 0.49
N GLY A 135 -13.37 -7.76 -0.09
CA GLY A 135 -13.49 -9.04 0.42
C GLY A 135 -12.35 -9.88 0.22
N GLY A 136 -12.10 -9.87 0.17
CA GLY A 136 -11.37 -10.99 0.18
C GLY A 136 -11.99 -12.19 0.53
#